data_047bc342f81deeadc157c724029a8713
#
_entry.id   047bc342f81deeadc157c724029a8713
#
_cell.length_a   1.000
_cell.length_b   1.000
_cell.length_c   1.000
_cell.angle_alpha   90.00
_cell.angle_beta   90.00
_cell.angle_gamma   90.00
#
_symmetry.space_group_name_H-M   'P 1'
#
loop_
_entity.id
_entity.type
_entity.pdbx_description
1 polymer ?
#
loop_
_entity_poly.entity_id
_entity_poly.type
_entity_poly.pdbx_seq_one_letter_code
_entity_poly.pdbx_strand_id
1 'polypeptide(L)'
;GTLDGQGAALWKCKESNKNCPTGWKNLLFDNSKNIVVNGLTSKNSKQFHIVIRSSERAMLKGVTVIAPGDSPNTDGISVQGSSDVTIRNANIKTGDDCISISEGARNVWAEHIACGPGHGISIGSIGKTYSEKGVENVTVKNTVFTGSENGLRIKTWGRPSTAFVRGVIFQESIMKNVKNPIIINQDYCPHSKNCPNQNSGVKVSDITYDDIQGSSASSVAVKFDCSKSNPCNGILTKNIKLTYHGGKAKSSCKYAKGSISGFVDPQSCITK
;
A
#
# COMPACT_ATOMS: atom_id res chain seq x y z
N GLY A 1 -1.04 -25.47 4.94
CA GLY A 1 -1.49 -25.42 6.34
C GLY A 1 -2.13 -24.10 6.69
N THR A 2 -2.70 -24.02 7.90
CA THR A 2 -3.41 -22.84 8.40
C THR A 2 -2.83 -22.38 9.73
N LEU A 3 -2.56 -21.06 9.84
CA LEU A 3 -2.25 -20.36 11.10
C LEU A 3 -3.48 -19.52 11.48
N ASP A 4 -4.05 -19.75 12.65
CA ASP A 4 -5.16 -18.95 13.18
C ASP A 4 -4.72 -18.20 14.45
N GLY A 5 -4.63 -16.87 14.32
CA GLY A 5 -4.16 -15.99 15.40
C GLY A 5 -5.19 -15.70 16.47
N GLN A 6 -6.47 -16.07 16.27
CA GLN A 6 -7.58 -15.86 17.22
C GLN A 6 -7.66 -14.41 17.72
N GLY A 7 -7.57 -13.44 16.78
CA GLY A 7 -7.41 -12.01 17.09
C GLY A 7 -8.64 -11.32 17.68
N ALA A 8 -9.83 -11.91 17.59
CA ALA A 8 -11.11 -11.25 17.92
C ALA A 8 -11.15 -10.58 19.31
N ALA A 9 -10.62 -11.25 20.33
CA ALA A 9 -10.60 -10.69 21.69
C ALA A 9 -9.73 -9.42 21.79
N LEU A 10 -8.60 -9.39 21.07
CA LEU A 10 -7.73 -8.21 21.04
C LEU A 10 -8.36 -7.07 20.24
N TRP A 11 -9.00 -7.34 19.12
CA TRP A 11 -9.68 -6.32 18.32
C TRP A 11 -10.78 -5.65 19.12
N LYS A 12 -11.62 -6.43 19.81
CA LYS A 12 -12.65 -5.90 20.71
C LYS A 12 -12.07 -5.06 21.86
N CYS A 13 -10.91 -5.44 22.38
CA CYS A 13 -10.21 -4.62 23.37
C CYS A 13 -9.82 -3.27 22.78
N LYS A 14 -9.22 -3.24 21.59
CA LYS A 14 -8.76 -2.00 20.90
C LYS A 14 -9.92 -1.05 20.57
N GLU A 15 -11.08 -1.56 20.19
CA GLU A 15 -12.29 -0.75 19.97
C GLU A 15 -12.73 0.00 21.21
N SER A 16 -12.58 -0.60 22.38
CA SER A 16 -12.97 0.01 23.65
C SER A 16 -11.95 1.00 24.21
N ASN A 17 -10.88 1.33 23.49
CA ASN A 17 -9.78 2.22 23.92
C ASN A 17 -9.15 1.85 25.28
N LYS A 18 -9.21 0.59 25.67
CA LYS A 18 -8.59 0.10 26.91
C LYS A 18 -7.09 -0.15 26.72
N ASN A 19 -6.37 -0.25 27.83
CA ASN A 19 -4.99 -0.71 27.84
C ASN A 19 -4.94 -2.18 27.36
N CYS A 20 -4.72 -2.38 26.06
CA CYS A 20 -4.75 -3.68 25.42
C CYS A 20 -3.34 -4.27 25.32
N PRO A 21 -3.19 -5.59 25.44
CA PRO A 21 -1.90 -6.23 25.23
C PRO A 21 -1.40 -6.02 23.78
N THR A 22 -0.09 -6.13 23.58
CA THR A 22 0.50 -6.11 22.25
C THR A 22 0.06 -7.34 21.47
N GLY A 23 -0.42 -7.13 20.24
CA GLY A 23 -0.76 -8.23 19.33
C GLY A 23 0.48 -8.86 18.71
N TRP A 24 0.49 -10.19 18.58
CA TRP A 24 1.52 -10.92 17.85
C TRP A 24 1.13 -11.09 16.38
N LYS A 25 2.14 -11.18 15.52
CA LYS A 25 1.98 -11.56 14.11
C LYS A 25 1.78 -13.07 14.01
N ASN A 26 1.00 -13.53 13.05
CA ASN A 26 0.86 -14.98 12.82
C ASN A 26 2.18 -15.61 12.37
N LEU A 27 2.93 -14.88 11.54
CA LEU A 27 4.21 -15.35 11.03
C LEU A 27 5.19 -14.18 10.87
N LEU A 28 6.37 -14.30 11.44
CA LEU A 28 7.46 -13.33 11.32
C LEU A 28 8.74 -14.01 10.87
N PHE A 29 9.26 -13.58 9.73
CA PHE A 29 10.64 -13.82 9.32
C PHE A 29 11.44 -12.58 9.64
N ASP A 30 12.44 -12.72 10.49
CA ASP A 30 13.31 -11.64 10.92
C ASP A 30 14.77 -12.02 10.72
N ASN A 31 15.56 -11.14 10.11
CA ASN A 31 16.97 -11.39 9.78
C ASN A 31 17.22 -12.74 9.08
N SER A 32 16.30 -13.10 8.17
CA SER A 32 16.26 -14.42 7.52
C SER A 32 16.65 -14.33 6.04
N LYS A 33 17.10 -15.45 5.49
CA LYS A 33 17.47 -15.57 4.07
C LYS A 33 16.85 -16.80 3.42
N ASN A 34 16.60 -16.73 2.10
CA ASN A 34 16.07 -17.84 1.31
C ASN A 34 14.73 -18.38 1.82
N ILE A 35 13.81 -17.48 2.09
CA ILE A 35 12.49 -17.79 2.63
C ILE A 35 11.59 -18.30 1.49
N VAL A 36 10.91 -19.42 1.71
CA VAL A 36 9.88 -19.92 0.80
C VAL A 36 8.61 -20.22 1.59
N VAL A 37 7.52 -19.55 1.25
CA VAL A 37 6.19 -19.82 1.79
C VAL A 37 5.28 -20.21 0.64
N ASN A 38 4.70 -21.40 0.69
CA ASN A 38 3.83 -21.93 -0.37
C ASN A 38 2.51 -22.49 0.21
N GLY A 39 1.39 -22.02 -0.30
CA GLY A 39 0.07 -22.55 0.05
C GLY A 39 -0.36 -22.34 1.51
N LEU A 40 0.15 -21.27 2.18
CA LEU A 40 -0.20 -20.97 3.56
C LEU A 40 -1.51 -20.17 3.64
N THR A 41 -2.39 -20.57 4.56
CA THR A 41 -3.53 -19.75 5.00
C THR A 41 -3.23 -19.12 6.36
N SER A 42 -3.31 -17.79 6.45
CA SER A 42 -3.17 -17.03 7.70
C SER A 42 -4.51 -16.38 8.03
N LYS A 43 -5.08 -16.71 9.20
CA LYS A 43 -6.41 -16.22 9.62
C LYS A 43 -6.32 -15.45 10.91
N ASN A 44 -7.18 -14.44 11.04
CA ASN A 44 -7.51 -13.76 12.30
C ASN A 44 -6.27 -13.36 13.12
N SER A 45 -5.25 -12.80 12.46
CA SER A 45 -4.07 -12.35 13.20
C SER A 45 -4.42 -11.26 14.21
N LYS A 46 -3.79 -11.29 15.36
CA LYS A 46 -3.95 -10.24 16.38
C LYS A 46 -3.43 -8.88 15.92
N GLN A 47 -2.48 -8.89 14.98
CA GLN A 47 -1.89 -7.73 14.32
C GLN A 47 -1.57 -8.12 12.87
N PHE A 48 -0.41 -7.82 12.32
CA PHE A 48 0.00 -8.23 10.98
C PHE A 48 -0.03 -9.75 10.81
N HIS A 49 -0.42 -10.23 9.64
CA HIS A 49 -0.47 -11.67 9.35
C HIS A 49 0.92 -12.23 9.07
N ILE A 50 1.58 -11.78 8.01
CA ILE A 50 2.90 -12.26 7.61
C ILE A 50 3.84 -11.07 7.51
N VAL A 51 4.96 -11.11 8.22
CA VAL A 51 5.97 -10.05 8.23
C VAL A 51 7.31 -10.60 7.76
N ILE A 52 7.91 -9.93 6.78
CA ILE A 52 9.27 -10.17 6.30
C ILE A 52 10.08 -8.94 6.67
N ARG A 53 10.93 -9.06 7.69
CA ARG A 53 11.71 -7.97 8.24
C ARG A 53 13.19 -8.24 8.16
N SER A 54 13.97 -7.25 7.69
CA SER A 54 15.46 -7.33 7.63
C SER A 54 15.97 -8.61 6.96
N SER A 55 15.25 -9.07 5.93
CA SER A 55 15.45 -10.39 5.32
C SER A 55 15.77 -10.29 3.83
N GLU A 56 16.29 -11.32 3.26
CA GLU A 56 16.72 -11.40 1.86
C GLU A 56 16.17 -12.63 1.15
N ARG A 57 15.83 -12.48 -0.13
CA ARG A 57 15.39 -13.56 -1.03
C ARG A 57 14.21 -14.35 -0.43
N ALA A 58 13.07 -13.70 -0.38
CA ALA A 58 11.83 -14.28 0.08
C ALA A 58 10.86 -14.52 -1.10
N MET A 59 10.26 -15.70 -1.17
CA MET A 59 9.21 -16.04 -2.12
C MET A 59 7.97 -16.52 -1.37
N LEU A 60 6.86 -15.79 -1.54
CA LEU A 60 5.54 -16.16 -1.04
C LEU A 60 4.65 -16.48 -2.23
N LYS A 61 4.12 -17.71 -2.30
CA LYS A 61 3.26 -18.16 -3.40
C LYS A 61 2.00 -18.83 -2.87
N GLY A 62 0.84 -18.53 -3.45
CA GLY A 62 -0.43 -19.16 -3.11
C GLY A 62 -0.86 -18.89 -1.67
N VAL A 63 -0.56 -17.72 -1.14
CA VAL A 63 -0.89 -17.33 0.24
C VAL A 63 -2.32 -16.80 0.31
N THR A 64 -3.06 -17.26 1.31
CA THR A 64 -4.40 -16.75 1.63
C THR A 64 -4.38 -16.08 2.98
N VAL A 65 -4.83 -14.83 3.04
CA VAL A 65 -4.99 -14.08 4.30
C VAL A 65 -6.46 -13.76 4.50
N ILE A 66 -6.96 -14.03 5.71
CA ILE A 66 -8.38 -13.81 6.05
C ILE A 66 -8.50 -13.17 7.42
N ALA A 67 -9.03 -11.96 7.47
CA ALA A 67 -9.51 -11.29 8.67
C ALA A 67 -10.73 -10.42 8.32
N PRO A 68 -11.58 -10.03 9.27
CA PRO A 68 -12.66 -9.07 9.05
C PRO A 68 -12.16 -7.74 8.50
N GLY A 69 -12.96 -7.07 7.66
CA GLY A 69 -12.60 -5.80 7.03
C GLY A 69 -12.47 -4.61 7.99
N ASP A 70 -12.92 -4.76 9.22
CA ASP A 70 -12.84 -3.78 10.32
C ASP A 70 -11.79 -4.15 11.38
N SER A 71 -11.07 -5.27 11.22
CA SER A 71 -10.05 -5.71 12.17
C SER A 71 -8.82 -4.78 12.14
N PRO A 72 -8.42 -4.18 13.28
CA PRO A 72 -7.40 -3.14 13.30
C PRO A 72 -5.98 -3.69 13.13
N ASN A 73 -5.20 -3.07 12.24
CA ASN A 73 -3.78 -3.38 11.97
C ASN A 73 -3.53 -4.84 11.57
N THR A 74 -4.45 -5.43 10.83
CA THR A 74 -4.33 -6.80 10.34
C THR A 74 -3.74 -6.85 8.93
N ASP A 75 -2.64 -6.11 8.68
CA ASP A 75 -1.94 -6.13 7.39
C ASP A 75 -1.69 -7.56 6.94
N GLY A 76 -1.91 -7.82 5.65
CA GLY A 76 -1.78 -9.17 5.10
C GLY A 76 -0.33 -9.61 5.01
N ILE A 77 0.47 -8.95 4.18
CA ILE A 77 1.89 -9.21 4.01
C ILE A 77 2.65 -7.90 4.16
N SER A 78 3.53 -7.82 5.16
CA SER A 78 4.37 -6.64 5.42
C SER A 78 5.82 -6.92 5.07
N VAL A 79 6.42 -6.06 4.24
CA VAL A 79 7.83 -6.12 3.82
C VAL A 79 8.55 -4.90 4.37
N GLN A 80 9.50 -5.10 5.27
CA GLN A 80 10.23 -4.04 5.96
C GLN A 80 11.73 -4.32 5.98
N GLY A 81 12.57 -3.38 5.54
CA GLY A 81 14.02 -3.49 5.57
C GLY A 81 14.56 -4.69 4.79
N SER A 82 13.79 -5.22 3.86
CA SER A 82 14.06 -6.50 3.18
C SER A 82 14.28 -6.30 1.69
N SER A 83 15.02 -7.23 1.07
CA SER A 83 15.31 -7.18 -0.35
C SER A 83 14.98 -8.49 -1.08
N ASP A 84 14.75 -8.35 -2.39
CA ASP A 84 14.50 -9.48 -3.28
C ASP A 84 13.30 -10.32 -2.82
N VAL A 85 12.17 -9.64 -2.61
CA VAL A 85 10.92 -10.24 -2.13
C VAL A 85 9.95 -10.41 -3.29
N THR A 86 9.48 -11.62 -3.49
CA THR A 86 8.48 -11.97 -4.52
C THR A 86 7.20 -12.49 -3.86
N ILE A 87 6.07 -11.88 -4.18
CA ILE A 87 4.73 -12.29 -3.71
C ILE A 87 3.90 -12.62 -4.94
N ARG A 88 3.41 -13.85 -5.07
CA ARG A 88 2.62 -14.29 -6.22
C ARG A 88 1.40 -15.08 -5.83
N ASN A 89 0.31 -14.88 -6.59
CA ASN A 89 -0.94 -15.64 -6.43
C ASN A 89 -1.46 -15.56 -4.99
N ALA A 90 -1.58 -14.35 -4.42
CA ALA A 90 -2.08 -14.17 -3.06
C ALA A 90 -3.52 -13.64 -3.06
N ASN A 91 -4.34 -14.18 -2.14
CA ASN A 91 -5.69 -13.71 -1.88
C ASN A 91 -5.77 -13.13 -0.47
N ILE A 92 -5.98 -11.82 -0.37
CA ILE A 92 -5.85 -11.07 0.89
C ILE A 92 -7.14 -10.32 1.18
N LYS A 93 -7.79 -10.70 2.27
CA LYS A 93 -8.98 -10.05 2.84
C LYS A 93 -8.66 -9.68 4.28
N THR A 94 -8.61 -8.40 4.58
CA THR A 94 -8.13 -7.92 5.88
C THR A 94 -8.71 -6.55 6.22
N GLY A 95 -8.48 -6.08 7.44
CA GLY A 95 -8.94 -4.77 7.91
C GLY A 95 -7.89 -3.66 7.80
N ASP A 96 -6.72 -3.95 7.21
CA ASP A 96 -5.67 -2.96 6.96
C ASP A 96 -5.03 -3.19 5.56
N ASP A 97 -3.77 -2.81 5.35
CA ASP A 97 -3.12 -2.98 4.05
C ASP A 97 -3.07 -4.45 3.62
N CYS A 98 -3.46 -4.76 2.39
CA CYS A 98 -3.27 -6.12 1.84
C CYS A 98 -1.77 -6.46 1.77
N ILE A 99 -0.98 -5.52 1.25
CA ILE A 99 0.48 -5.57 1.25
C ILE A 99 0.99 -4.20 1.69
N SER A 100 1.85 -4.18 2.70
CA SER A 100 2.56 -2.98 3.13
C SER A 100 4.06 -3.11 2.85
N ILE A 101 4.64 -2.16 2.10
CA ILE A 101 6.05 -2.11 1.74
C ILE A 101 6.64 -0.87 2.39
N SER A 102 7.46 -1.04 3.41
CA SER A 102 7.91 0.05 4.25
C SER A 102 9.43 0.26 4.20
N GLU A 103 9.94 1.11 5.06
CA GLU A 103 11.31 1.60 5.06
C GLU A 103 12.36 0.52 4.76
N GLY A 104 13.32 0.86 3.90
CA GLY A 104 14.44 0.00 3.54
C GLY A 104 14.11 -1.20 2.64
N ALA A 105 12.85 -1.35 2.21
CA ALA A 105 12.48 -2.39 1.27
C ALA A 105 12.97 -2.04 -0.15
N ARG A 106 13.51 -3.05 -0.86
CA ARG A 106 13.99 -2.90 -2.24
C ARG A 106 13.81 -4.19 -3.04
N ASN A 107 13.71 -4.06 -4.36
CA ASN A 107 13.51 -5.20 -5.26
C ASN A 107 12.31 -6.04 -4.85
N VAL A 108 11.13 -5.43 -4.76
CA VAL A 108 9.89 -6.11 -4.37
C VAL A 108 9.00 -6.33 -5.59
N TRP A 109 8.59 -7.57 -5.82
CA TRP A 109 7.68 -7.96 -6.89
C TRP A 109 6.41 -8.56 -6.31
N ALA A 110 5.26 -7.95 -6.58
CA ALA A 110 3.94 -8.48 -6.22
C ALA A 110 3.10 -8.69 -7.49
N GLU A 111 2.63 -9.89 -7.72
CA GLU A 111 1.93 -10.26 -8.95
C GLU A 111 0.78 -11.22 -8.70
N HIS A 112 -0.32 -11.06 -9.47
CA HIS A 112 -1.55 -11.84 -9.34
C HIS A 112 -2.12 -11.80 -7.92
N ILE A 113 -2.42 -10.60 -7.45
CA ILE A 113 -2.93 -10.34 -6.11
C ILE A 113 -4.44 -10.04 -6.16
N ALA A 114 -5.24 -10.76 -5.40
CA ALA A 114 -6.61 -10.38 -5.08
C ALA A 114 -6.62 -9.69 -3.71
N CYS A 115 -6.99 -8.41 -3.66
CA CYS A 115 -6.98 -7.57 -2.48
C CYS A 115 -8.37 -7.00 -2.20
N GLY A 116 -8.88 -7.25 -1.01
CA GLY A 116 -10.12 -6.64 -0.53
C GLY A 116 -11.13 -7.60 0.09
N PRO A 117 -11.85 -7.13 1.14
CA PRO A 117 -11.72 -5.79 1.74
C PRO A 117 -10.34 -5.53 2.34
N GLY A 118 -10.05 -4.24 2.68
CA GLY A 118 -8.79 -3.81 3.27
C GLY A 118 -8.39 -2.41 2.82
N HIS A 119 -7.14 -2.02 3.12
CA HIS A 119 -6.64 -0.69 2.77
C HIS A 119 -5.82 -0.65 1.47
N GLY A 120 -5.81 -1.72 0.67
CA GLY A 120 -5.10 -1.78 -0.61
C GLY A 120 -3.63 -2.19 -0.50
N ILE A 121 -2.83 -1.87 -1.51
CA ILE A 121 -1.39 -2.08 -1.50
C ILE A 121 -0.70 -0.74 -1.27
N SER A 122 0.09 -0.65 -0.20
CA SER A 122 0.70 0.61 0.24
C SER A 122 2.22 0.53 0.25
N ILE A 123 2.86 1.55 -0.34
CA ILE A 123 4.23 1.88 -0.04
C ILE A 123 4.21 2.89 1.10
N GLY A 124 4.76 2.51 2.25
CA GLY A 124 4.77 3.31 3.46
C GLY A 124 3.93 2.74 4.60
N SER A 125 3.82 3.52 5.67
CA SER A 125 4.19 4.95 5.76
C SER A 125 5.69 5.16 5.86
N ILE A 126 6.23 6.11 5.10
CA ILE A 126 7.64 6.47 5.05
C ILE A 126 7.83 7.87 5.64
N GLY A 127 9.00 8.14 6.22
CA GLY A 127 9.36 9.46 6.76
C GLY A 127 8.79 9.70 8.16
N LYS A 128 8.59 8.67 8.95
CA LYS A 128 8.20 8.80 10.36
C LYS A 128 9.32 9.38 11.21
N THR A 129 10.57 9.10 10.84
CA THR A 129 11.76 9.67 11.45
C THR A 129 12.61 10.40 10.42
N TYR A 130 13.56 11.24 10.88
CA TYR A 130 14.39 12.04 9.98
C TYR A 130 15.29 11.18 9.10
N SER A 131 16.00 10.22 9.65
CA SER A 131 16.98 9.36 8.96
C SER A 131 16.43 8.00 8.57
N GLU A 132 15.21 7.96 8.07
CA GLU A 132 14.57 6.71 7.63
C GLU A 132 15.08 6.28 6.26
N LYS A 133 15.21 4.98 6.06
CA LYS A 133 15.62 4.42 4.76
C LYS A 133 14.48 4.56 3.75
N GLY A 134 14.85 4.75 2.48
CA GLY A 134 13.88 4.81 1.39
C GLY A 134 13.38 3.43 0.94
N VAL A 135 12.44 3.48 -0.01
CA VAL A 135 11.91 2.30 -0.73
C VAL A 135 12.23 2.47 -2.21
N GLU A 136 12.73 1.42 -2.85
CA GLU A 136 13.07 1.48 -4.27
C GLU A 136 12.84 0.15 -5.00
N ASN A 137 12.65 0.27 -6.32
CA ASN A 137 12.49 -0.85 -7.24
C ASN A 137 11.36 -1.80 -6.79
N VAL A 138 10.13 -1.30 -6.87
CA VAL A 138 8.92 -2.05 -6.53
C VAL A 138 8.04 -2.20 -7.74
N THR A 139 7.62 -3.41 -8.03
CA THR A 139 6.63 -3.69 -9.08
C THR A 139 5.41 -4.38 -8.48
N VAL A 140 4.23 -3.82 -8.75
CA VAL A 140 2.92 -4.42 -8.44
C VAL A 140 2.17 -4.60 -9.73
N LYS A 141 1.82 -5.84 -10.06
CA LYS A 141 1.27 -6.19 -11.36
C LYS A 141 0.09 -7.17 -11.24
N ASN A 142 -0.83 -7.11 -12.21
CA ASN A 142 -1.97 -8.04 -12.29
C ASN A 142 -2.75 -8.14 -10.97
N THR A 143 -3.20 -7.01 -10.45
CA THR A 143 -3.88 -6.95 -9.15
C THR A 143 -5.36 -6.60 -9.30
N VAL A 144 -6.22 -7.30 -8.57
CA VAL A 144 -7.64 -6.99 -8.49
C VAL A 144 -7.97 -6.48 -7.10
N PHE A 145 -8.43 -5.24 -7.02
CA PHE A 145 -8.93 -4.63 -5.78
C PHE A 145 -10.45 -4.70 -5.74
N THR A 146 -11.04 -5.13 -4.62
CA THR A 146 -12.50 -5.23 -4.48
C THR A 146 -12.95 -4.62 -3.17
N GLY A 147 -13.70 -3.49 -3.24
CA GLY A 147 -14.27 -2.83 -2.07
C GLY A 147 -13.25 -2.39 -1.03
N SER A 148 -11.99 -2.19 -1.42
CA SER A 148 -10.93 -1.72 -0.53
C SER A 148 -10.98 -0.20 -0.35
N GLU A 149 -10.42 0.30 0.75
CA GLU A 149 -10.33 1.74 0.97
C GLU A 149 -9.42 2.41 -0.06
N ASN A 150 -8.27 1.82 -0.32
CA ASN A 150 -7.37 2.27 -1.38
C ASN A 150 -7.05 1.14 -2.35
N GLY A 151 -6.62 1.50 -3.54
CA GLY A 151 -5.99 0.60 -4.49
C GLY A 151 -4.47 0.64 -4.34
N LEU A 152 -3.83 1.44 -5.15
CA LEU A 152 -2.38 1.63 -5.22
C LEU A 152 -2.02 2.92 -4.48
N ARG A 153 -1.33 2.79 -3.35
CA ARG A 153 -1.08 3.91 -2.45
C ARG A 153 0.40 4.12 -2.15
N ILE A 154 0.83 5.39 -2.14
CA ILE A 154 2.08 5.83 -1.50
C ILE A 154 1.70 6.77 -0.36
N LYS A 155 2.18 6.52 0.86
CA LYS A 155 1.88 7.33 2.05
C LYS A 155 3.17 7.72 2.78
N THR A 156 3.37 9.03 2.98
CA THR A 156 4.52 9.56 3.71
C THR A 156 4.07 10.54 4.78
N TRP A 157 4.77 10.56 5.89
CA TRP A 157 4.47 11.49 6.98
C TRP A 157 4.76 12.94 6.58
N GLY A 158 3.89 13.87 6.99
CA GLY A 158 4.07 15.31 6.82
C GLY A 158 5.11 15.87 7.80
N ARG A 159 6.38 15.47 7.68
CA ARG A 159 7.51 15.94 8.50
C ARG A 159 8.84 15.84 7.77
N PRO A 160 9.89 16.57 8.22
CA PRO A 160 11.23 16.44 7.64
C PRO A 160 11.75 15.02 7.67
N SER A 161 12.31 14.56 6.55
CA SER A 161 12.95 13.24 6.41
C SER A 161 13.92 13.23 5.25
N THR A 162 14.95 12.40 5.32
CA THR A 162 15.89 12.13 4.22
C THR A 162 15.50 10.95 3.37
N ALA A 163 14.38 10.28 3.70
CA ALA A 163 13.88 9.11 2.99
C ALA A 163 13.44 9.42 1.55
N PHE A 164 13.24 8.38 0.78
CA PHE A 164 12.73 8.45 -0.59
C PHE A 164 11.83 7.26 -0.93
N VAL A 165 11.02 7.44 -1.98
CA VAL A 165 10.30 6.38 -2.69
C VAL A 165 10.59 6.58 -4.16
N ARG A 166 11.22 5.59 -4.83
CA ARG A 166 11.60 5.72 -6.23
C ARG A 166 11.53 4.42 -7.02
N GLY A 167 11.36 4.53 -8.34
CA GLY A 167 11.37 3.38 -9.23
C GLY A 167 10.22 2.41 -8.92
N VAL A 168 8.99 2.92 -8.83
CA VAL A 168 7.80 2.12 -8.52
C VAL A 168 6.94 1.98 -9.76
N ILE A 169 6.56 0.75 -10.08
CA ILE A 169 5.69 0.41 -11.20
C ILE A 169 4.42 -0.27 -10.67
N PHE A 170 3.29 0.37 -10.92
CA PHE A 170 1.96 -0.18 -10.72
C PHE A 170 1.34 -0.43 -12.08
N GLN A 171 1.06 -1.68 -12.42
CA GLN A 171 0.54 -1.99 -13.76
C GLN A 171 -0.53 -3.08 -13.77
N GLU A 172 -1.38 -3.06 -14.81
CA GLU A 172 -2.39 -4.09 -15.07
C GLU A 172 -3.27 -4.35 -13.84
N SER A 173 -3.89 -3.29 -13.30
CA SER A 173 -4.71 -3.40 -12.09
C SER A 173 -6.18 -3.08 -12.33
N ILE A 174 -7.07 -3.86 -11.73
CA ILE A 174 -8.51 -3.72 -11.84
C ILE A 174 -9.08 -3.23 -10.51
N MET A 175 -9.81 -2.10 -10.56
CA MET A 175 -10.48 -1.50 -9.41
C MET A 175 -11.98 -1.82 -9.45
N LYS A 176 -12.48 -2.51 -8.42
CA LYS A 176 -13.91 -2.83 -8.26
C LYS A 176 -14.45 -2.12 -7.03
N ASN A 177 -15.08 -0.95 -7.24
CA ASN A 177 -15.64 -0.12 -6.18
C ASN A 177 -14.62 0.22 -5.08
N VAL A 178 -13.44 0.73 -5.47
CA VAL A 178 -12.34 1.13 -4.59
C VAL A 178 -12.50 2.61 -4.24
N LYS A 179 -12.38 2.99 -2.95
CA LYS A 179 -12.62 4.38 -2.54
C LYS A 179 -11.58 5.35 -3.09
N ASN A 180 -10.29 4.99 -3.04
CA ASN A 180 -9.19 5.76 -3.60
C ASN A 180 -8.35 4.86 -4.52
N PRO A 181 -8.69 4.68 -5.81
CA PRO A 181 -7.97 3.75 -6.69
C PRO A 181 -6.48 4.02 -6.81
N ILE A 182 -6.09 5.29 -7.02
CA ILE A 182 -4.71 5.74 -7.12
C ILE A 182 -4.51 6.92 -6.18
N ILE A 183 -3.57 6.79 -5.24
CA ILE A 183 -3.31 7.86 -4.28
C ILE A 183 -1.83 7.96 -3.89
N ILE A 184 -1.26 9.18 -3.97
CA ILE A 184 -0.06 9.58 -3.25
C ILE A 184 -0.49 10.58 -2.18
N ASN A 185 -0.13 10.31 -0.92
CA ASN A 185 -0.41 11.20 0.20
C ASN A 185 0.87 11.46 0.99
N GLN A 186 1.42 12.68 0.87
CA GLN A 186 2.60 13.12 1.61
C GLN A 186 2.27 13.92 2.88
N ASP A 187 1.02 13.90 3.28
CA ASP A 187 0.54 14.46 4.55
C ASP A 187 -0.20 13.37 5.36
N TYR A 188 0.40 12.16 5.36
CA TYR A 188 -0.19 11.02 6.05
C TYR A 188 -0.21 11.23 7.56
N CYS A 189 -1.40 11.10 8.13
CA CYS A 189 -1.65 11.18 9.56
C CYS A 189 -2.76 10.19 9.94
N PRO A 190 -2.44 9.02 10.51
CA PRO A 190 -3.45 8.04 10.87
C PRO A 190 -4.39 8.60 11.93
N HIS A 191 -5.67 8.35 11.76
CA HIS A 191 -6.75 8.81 12.63
C HIS A 191 -6.88 10.35 12.76
N SER A 192 -6.17 11.14 11.94
CA SER A 192 -6.17 12.62 12.00
C SER A 192 -5.94 13.20 13.41
N LYS A 193 -5.16 12.51 14.23
CA LYS A 193 -4.79 12.91 15.59
C LYS A 193 -3.30 13.17 15.71
N ASN A 194 -2.93 14.29 16.34
CA ASN A 194 -1.53 14.69 16.55
C ASN A 194 -0.72 14.72 15.25
N CYS A 195 -1.34 15.21 14.17
CA CYS A 195 -0.68 15.31 12.88
C CYS A 195 0.54 16.23 12.97
N PRO A 196 1.66 15.88 12.30
CA PRO A 196 2.86 16.72 12.33
C PRO A 196 2.65 18.11 11.77
N ASN A 197 1.70 18.28 10.81
CA ASN A 197 1.38 19.54 10.13
C ASN A 197 2.61 20.26 9.55
N GLN A 198 3.57 19.49 9.05
CA GLN A 198 4.79 19.97 8.41
C GLN A 198 4.86 19.45 6.98
N ASN A 199 5.72 20.03 6.17
CA ASN A 199 5.96 19.49 4.84
C ASN A 199 6.76 18.19 4.89
N SER A 200 6.34 17.18 4.15
CA SER A 200 7.10 15.94 4.02
C SER A 200 8.47 16.19 3.38
N GLY A 201 9.52 15.68 4.01
CA GLY A 201 10.87 15.65 3.47
C GLY A 201 11.12 14.50 2.50
N VAL A 202 10.22 13.53 2.43
CA VAL A 202 10.37 12.33 1.60
C VAL A 202 10.35 12.70 0.12
N LYS A 203 11.36 12.27 -0.64
CA LYS A 203 11.43 12.44 -2.09
C LYS A 203 10.68 11.31 -2.79
N VAL A 204 9.65 11.65 -3.56
CA VAL A 204 8.88 10.68 -4.35
C VAL A 204 9.20 10.91 -5.82
N SER A 205 9.79 9.92 -6.51
CA SER A 205 10.17 10.03 -7.92
C SER A 205 10.04 8.74 -8.70
N ASP A 206 9.90 8.86 -10.01
CA ASP A 206 9.88 7.74 -10.95
C ASP A 206 8.80 6.72 -10.62
N ILE A 207 7.56 7.17 -10.58
CA ILE A 207 6.38 6.38 -10.27
C ILE A 207 5.54 6.18 -11.53
N THR A 208 5.34 4.95 -11.94
CA THR A 208 4.55 4.60 -13.13
C THR A 208 3.23 3.94 -12.72
N TYR A 209 2.13 4.46 -13.27
CA TYR A 209 0.81 3.84 -13.26
C TYR A 209 0.43 3.52 -14.70
N ASP A 210 0.38 2.24 -15.07
CA ASP A 210 0.09 1.77 -16.42
C ASP A 210 -1.02 0.72 -16.42
N ASP A 211 -1.99 0.89 -17.31
CA ASP A 211 -3.14 -0.01 -17.46
C ASP A 211 -3.92 -0.25 -16.15
N ILE A 212 -4.46 0.84 -15.59
CA ILE A 212 -5.29 0.81 -14.38
C ILE A 212 -6.74 1.11 -14.76
N GLN A 213 -7.63 0.15 -14.52
CA GLN A 213 -9.02 0.22 -14.99
C GLN A 213 -10.04 -0.08 -13.89
N GLY A 214 -11.27 0.40 -14.07
CA GLY A 214 -12.39 0.01 -13.23
C GLY A 214 -13.18 1.14 -12.58
N SER A 215 -13.69 0.92 -11.36
CA SER A 215 -14.59 1.84 -10.69
C SER A 215 -14.08 2.31 -9.34
N SER A 216 -14.27 3.61 -9.12
CA SER A 216 -14.05 4.27 -7.83
C SER A 216 -15.35 4.35 -7.03
N ALA A 217 -15.25 4.20 -5.71
CA ALA A 217 -16.36 4.46 -4.78
C ALA A 217 -16.41 5.94 -4.35
N SER A 218 -15.46 6.76 -4.75
CA SER A 218 -15.46 8.22 -4.55
C SER A 218 -15.31 8.97 -5.86
N SER A 219 -15.74 10.22 -5.89
CA SER A 219 -15.68 11.05 -7.11
C SER A 219 -14.24 11.35 -7.56
N VAL A 220 -13.25 11.34 -6.67
CA VAL A 220 -11.83 11.53 -6.98
C VAL A 220 -11.15 10.16 -7.03
N ALA A 221 -10.89 9.66 -8.24
CA ALA A 221 -10.28 8.35 -8.45
C ALA A 221 -8.75 8.40 -8.51
N VAL A 222 -8.17 9.53 -8.88
CA VAL A 222 -6.72 9.75 -8.92
C VAL A 222 -6.38 10.96 -8.05
N LYS A 223 -5.58 10.76 -7.01
CA LYS A 223 -5.18 11.82 -6.10
C LYS A 223 -3.66 11.81 -5.89
N PHE A 224 -3.00 12.90 -6.26
CA PHE A 224 -1.59 13.14 -5.96
C PHE A 224 -1.45 14.35 -5.04
N ASP A 225 -1.38 14.11 -3.74
CA ASP A 225 -1.23 15.15 -2.69
C ASP A 225 0.23 15.16 -2.23
N CYS A 226 1.07 15.77 -3.07
CA CYS A 226 2.52 15.83 -2.85
C CYS A 226 2.92 17.04 -2.00
N SER A 227 4.11 16.97 -1.40
CA SER A 227 4.66 18.01 -0.54
C SER A 227 5.12 19.22 -1.34
N LYS A 228 4.85 20.42 -0.85
CA LYS A 228 5.35 21.66 -1.44
C LYS A 228 6.88 21.73 -1.41
N SER A 229 7.49 21.25 -0.35
CA SER A 229 8.95 21.26 -0.18
C SER A 229 9.66 20.17 -1.00
N ASN A 230 8.96 19.06 -1.28
CA ASN A 230 9.46 17.95 -2.07
C ASN A 230 8.37 17.49 -3.03
N PRO A 231 8.14 18.22 -4.12
CA PRO A 231 7.17 17.82 -5.15
C PRO A 231 7.46 16.41 -5.67
N CYS A 232 6.43 15.65 -5.95
CA CYS A 232 6.62 14.38 -6.64
C CYS A 232 7.06 14.63 -8.08
N ASN A 233 8.07 13.93 -8.54
CA ASN A 233 8.64 14.09 -9.88
C ASN A 233 8.65 12.78 -10.65
N GLY A 234 8.58 12.84 -11.98
CA GLY A 234 8.66 11.66 -12.83
C GLY A 234 7.46 10.70 -12.64
N ILE A 235 6.28 11.24 -12.34
CA ILE A 235 5.06 10.43 -12.34
C ILE A 235 4.64 10.20 -13.80
N LEU A 236 4.50 8.94 -14.19
CA LEU A 236 3.92 8.56 -15.48
C LEU A 236 2.53 7.95 -15.25
N THR A 237 1.51 8.54 -15.87
CA THR A 237 0.18 7.92 -15.98
C THR A 237 -0.07 7.47 -17.41
N LYS A 238 -0.35 6.20 -17.61
CA LYS A 238 -0.54 5.61 -18.94
C LYS A 238 -1.71 4.65 -18.92
N ASN A 239 -2.58 4.72 -19.93
CA ASN A 239 -3.74 3.82 -20.09
C ASN A 239 -4.60 3.70 -18.81
N ILE A 240 -5.05 4.83 -18.26
CA ILE A 240 -5.90 4.87 -17.07
C ILE A 240 -7.36 5.00 -17.50
N LYS A 241 -8.24 4.15 -16.97
CA LYS A 241 -9.69 4.21 -17.21
C LYS A 241 -10.47 3.94 -15.93
N LEU A 242 -10.77 5.00 -15.19
CA LEU A 242 -11.48 4.92 -13.91
C LEU A 242 -12.80 5.69 -13.96
N THR A 243 -13.86 5.06 -13.52
CA THR A 243 -15.22 5.64 -13.48
C THR A 243 -15.69 5.82 -12.03
N TYR A 244 -16.71 6.63 -11.85
CA TYR A 244 -17.43 6.82 -10.59
C TYR A 244 -18.94 6.69 -10.83
N HIS A 245 -19.60 5.73 -10.16
CA HIS A 245 -21.01 5.41 -10.37
C HIS A 245 -21.43 5.28 -11.86
N GLY A 246 -20.60 4.60 -12.66
CA GLY A 246 -20.84 4.44 -14.09
C GLY A 246 -20.59 5.69 -14.94
N GLY A 247 -20.29 6.83 -14.33
CA GLY A 247 -20.00 8.10 -14.98
C GLY A 247 -18.53 8.53 -14.83
N LYS A 248 -18.28 9.82 -15.05
CA LYS A 248 -16.93 10.41 -14.99
C LYS A 248 -16.42 10.51 -13.56
N ALA A 249 -15.22 10.02 -13.32
CA ALA A 249 -14.44 10.31 -12.12
C ALA A 249 -13.66 11.63 -12.29
N LYS A 250 -12.95 12.04 -11.23
CA LYS A 250 -12.08 13.23 -11.21
C LYS A 250 -10.66 12.86 -10.81
N SER A 251 -9.70 13.70 -11.20
CA SER A 251 -8.34 13.69 -10.67
C SER A 251 -8.07 14.96 -9.84
N SER A 252 -7.14 14.88 -8.88
CA SER A 252 -6.75 15.99 -8.02
C SER A 252 -5.24 15.92 -7.76
N CYS A 253 -4.52 17.00 -8.08
CA CYS A 253 -3.08 17.07 -7.90
C CYS A 253 -2.67 18.31 -7.10
N LYS A 254 -1.67 18.12 -6.23
CA LYS A 254 -0.88 19.19 -5.64
C LYS A 254 0.60 18.83 -5.80
N TYR A 255 1.39 19.74 -6.35
CA TYR A 255 2.84 19.60 -6.49
C TYR A 255 3.30 18.26 -7.13
N ALA A 256 2.55 17.76 -8.09
CA ALA A 256 2.82 16.53 -8.81
C ALA A 256 3.26 16.84 -10.24
N LYS A 257 4.45 16.39 -10.61
CA LYS A 257 5.08 16.60 -11.93
C LYS A 257 5.33 15.29 -12.64
N GLY A 258 5.18 15.30 -13.97
CA GLY A 258 5.40 14.10 -14.75
C GLY A 258 4.86 14.15 -16.15
N SER A 259 4.47 13.01 -16.69
CA SER A 259 4.03 12.85 -18.07
C SER A 259 2.79 11.94 -18.16
N ILE A 260 2.14 12.05 -19.30
CA ILE A 260 0.93 11.30 -19.64
C ILE A 260 1.20 10.56 -20.96
N SER A 261 0.77 9.33 -21.06
CA SER A 261 0.85 8.54 -22.28
C SER A 261 -0.42 7.72 -22.50
N GLY A 262 -0.81 7.51 -23.74
CA GLY A 262 -2.00 6.76 -24.09
C GLY A 262 -3.30 7.42 -23.58
N PHE A 263 -4.33 6.61 -23.35
CA PHE A 263 -5.64 7.08 -22.90
C PHE A 263 -5.65 7.25 -21.36
N VAL A 264 -6.05 8.43 -20.89
CA VAL A 264 -6.13 8.72 -19.45
C VAL A 264 -7.47 9.41 -19.10
N ASP A 265 -8.35 8.65 -18.44
CA ASP A 265 -9.62 9.13 -17.89
C ASP A 265 -9.77 8.61 -16.44
N PRO A 266 -9.93 9.48 -15.43
CA PRO A 266 -10.16 10.94 -15.50
C PRO A 266 -8.96 11.70 -16.06
N GLN A 267 -9.29 12.85 -16.69
CA GLN A 267 -8.27 13.74 -17.24
C GLN A 267 -7.18 14.01 -16.20
N SER A 268 -5.93 13.81 -16.58
CA SER A 268 -4.80 13.97 -15.67
C SER A 268 -4.63 15.42 -15.21
N CYS A 269 -4.28 15.58 -13.94
CA CYS A 269 -3.97 16.86 -13.31
C CYS A 269 -2.46 17.08 -13.07
N ILE A 270 -1.60 16.17 -13.60
CA ILE A 270 -0.15 16.28 -13.48
C ILE A 270 0.37 17.47 -14.30
N THR A 271 1.31 18.25 -13.75
CA THR A 271 2.02 19.30 -14.49
C THR A 271 3.33 18.76 -15.08
N LYS A 272 3.78 19.41 -16.15
CA LYS A 272 5.09 19.10 -16.76
C LYS A 272 6.25 19.55 -15.89
#